data_6378ac492140573091b273a84adb9fa9
#
_entry.id   6378ac492140573091b273a84adb9fa9
#
_cell.length_a   1.000
_cell.length_b   1.000
_cell.length_c   1.000
_cell.angle_alpha   90.00
_cell.angle_beta   90.00
_cell.angle_gamma   90.00
#
_symmetry.space_group_name_H-M   'P 1'
#
loop_
_entity.id
_entity.type
_entity.pdbx_description
1 polymer ?
#
loop_
_entity_poly.entity_id
_entity_poly.type
_entity_poly.pdbx_seq_one_letter_code
_entity_poly.pdbx_strand_id
1 'polypeptide(L)'
;MARPSSKKKIKRIPIENCDVQPKVNKQHNLATEFFYQTAIHYKDLTNSKELNKHLLKHILKWKKRDEKGIVRSNSLGWHSAVDMHHRKEYQPLVKELFKMQEEIYKRESYHPNTEPMLDNMWANVNYKYSSNKNHVHPGAQWSGVYYIKAPVNCGHIWFTDPCGQRHMDLPVMDPDKPKPIHYWREVHYEPIE
;
A
#
# COMPACT_ATOMS: atom_id res chain seq x y z
N MET A 1 -4.78 -40.36 -1.53
CA MET A 1 -4.08 -39.88 -2.75
C MET A 1 -3.08 -38.81 -2.34
N ALA A 2 -1.78 -39.05 -2.40
CA ALA A 2 -0.74 -38.13 -1.99
C ALA A 2 -0.46 -37.13 -3.10
N ARG A 3 -0.36 -35.84 -2.77
CA ARG A 3 0.01 -34.78 -3.70
C ARG A 3 1.52 -34.89 -4.04
N PRO A 4 1.94 -34.78 -5.28
CA PRO A 4 3.36 -34.76 -5.62
C PRO A 4 3.97 -33.42 -5.18
N SER A 5 4.92 -33.46 -4.25
CA SER A 5 5.74 -32.32 -3.86
C SER A 5 6.82 -32.09 -4.92
N SER A 6 6.62 -31.21 -5.87
CA SER A 6 7.70 -30.74 -6.70
C SER A 6 8.47 -29.65 -5.97
N LYS A 7 9.49 -30.04 -5.23
CA LYS A 7 10.50 -29.11 -4.70
C LYS A 7 11.34 -28.58 -5.88
N LYS A 8 10.87 -27.52 -6.53
CA LYS A 8 11.75 -26.72 -7.40
C LYS A 8 12.83 -26.12 -6.51
N LYS A 9 14.08 -26.56 -6.69
CA LYS A 9 15.24 -25.95 -6.05
C LYS A 9 15.34 -24.50 -6.51
N ILE A 10 15.08 -23.55 -5.62
CA ILE A 10 15.37 -22.13 -5.84
C ILE A 10 16.87 -22.02 -5.98
N LYS A 11 17.37 -21.71 -7.16
CA LYS A 11 18.79 -21.34 -7.35
C LYS A 11 18.98 -20.01 -6.61
N ARG A 12 19.79 -20.02 -5.55
CA ARG A 12 20.23 -18.79 -4.91
C ARG A 12 20.99 -17.96 -5.94
N ILE A 13 20.55 -16.73 -6.16
CA ILE A 13 21.31 -15.74 -6.92
C ILE A 13 22.57 -15.45 -6.10
N PRO A 14 23.79 -15.54 -6.69
CA PRO A 14 25.01 -15.19 -5.97
C PRO A 14 24.89 -13.74 -5.47
N ILE A 15 25.17 -13.53 -4.19
CA ILE A 15 25.13 -12.21 -3.53
C ILE A 15 26.06 -11.20 -4.21
N GLU A 16 27.09 -11.68 -4.91
CA GLU A 16 28.06 -10.90 -5.65
C GLU A 16 27.49 -9.96 -6.73
N ASN A 17 26.25 -10.19 -7.18
CA ASN A 17 25.59 -9.34 -8.17
C ASN A 17 24.59 -8.33 -7.58
N CYS A 18 24.41 -8.30 -6.25
CA CYS A 18 23.45 -7.43 -5.59
C CYS A 18 24.05 -6.10 -5.10
N ASP A 19 25.38 -5.99 -5.05
CA ASP A 19 26.07 -4.83 -4.49
C ASP A 19 26.81 -4.03 -5.58
N VAL A 20 26.06 -3.48 -6.53
CA VAL A 20 26.59 -2.39 -7.33
C VAL A 20 26.63 -1.14 -6.45
N GLN A 21 27.75 -0.98 -5.73
CA GLN A 21 27.99 0.28 -5.01
C GLN A 21 28.02 1.43 -6.01
N PRO A 22 27.32 2.53 -5.77
CA PRO A 22 27.40 3.69 -6.63
C PRO A 22 28.85 4.16 -6.72
N LYS A 23 29.36 4.32 -7.95
CA LYS A 23 30.71 4.85 -8.17
C LYS A 23 30.72 6.32 -7.77
N VAL A 24 31.23 6.61 -6.59
CA VAL A 24 31.44 7.98 -6.15
C VAL A 24 32.56 8.61 -6.98
N ASN A 25 32.23 9.59 -7.80
CA ASN A 25 33.21 10.39 -8.51
C ASN A 25 34.07 11.18 -7.52
N LYS A 26 35.39 11.26 -7.75
CA LYS A 26 36.36 11.76 -6.77
C LYS A 26 36.38 13.31 -6.57
N GLN A 27 35.54 14.07 -7.25
CA GLN A 27 35.50 15.55 -7.12
C GLN A 27 34.07 16.03 -6.98
N HIS A 28 33.68 16.34 -5.74
CA HIS A 28 32.42 16.98 -5.42
C HIS A 28 32.66 18.20 -4.54
N ASN A 29 32.12 19.38 -4.89
CA ASN A 29 32.10 20.51 -3.98
C ASN A 29 31.12 20.25 -2.83
N LEU A 30 29.91 19.81 -3.15
CA LEU A 30 28.88 19.30 -2.25
C LEU A 30 27.99 18.36 -3.04
N ALA A 31 27.86 17.12 -2.61
CA ALA A 31 26.96 16.14 -3.20
C ALA A 31 25.97 15.65 -2.13
N THR A 32 24.74 15.39 -2.55
CA THR A 32 23.70 14.82 -1.70
C THR A 32 23.13 13.59 -2.38
N GLU A 33 23.12 12.46 -1.68
CA GLU A 33 22.51 11.22 -2.12
C GLU A 33 21.42 10.80 -1.14
N PHE A 34 20.35 10.17 -1.65
CA PHE A 34 19.23 9.70 -0.85
C PHE A 34 19.18 8.19 -0.88
N PHE A 35 19.24 7.56 0.29
CA PHE A 35 19.16 6.11 0.46
C PHE A 35 17.95 5.75 1.32
N TYR A 36 17.50 4.49 1.20
CA TYR A 36 16.42 3.92 2.03
C TYR A 36 15.09 4.67 1.91
N GLN A 37 14.76 5.11 0.69
CA GLN A 37 13.48 5.74 0.41
C GLN A 37 12.35 4.70 0.40
N THR A 38 11.19 5.08 0.95
CA THR A 38 9.98 4.27 0.89
C THR A 38 9.19 4.65 -0.37
N ALA A 39 8.94 3.69 -1.24
CA ALA A 39 8.14 3.90 -2.44
C ALA A 39 6.65 3.82 -2.12
N ILE A 40 5.88 4.78 -2.65
CA ILE A 40 4.42 4.75 -2.66
C ILE A 40 3.98 4.76 -4.12
N HIS A 41 3.34 3.67 -4.56
CA HIS A 41 2.79 3.56 -5.91
C HIS A 41 1.32 3.93 -5.89
N TYR A 42 0.87 4.74 -6.84
CA TYR A 42 -0.54 5.07 -7.00
C TYR A 42 -0.92 5.06 -8.48
N LYS A 43 -2.18 4.76 -8.75
CA LYS A 43 -2.74 4.66 -10.09
C LYS A 43 -4.23 4.91 -10.06
N ASP A 44 -4.72 5.71 -10.99
CA ASP A 44 -6.14 5.87 -11.22
C ASP A 44 -6.65 4.79 -12.16
N LEU A 45 -7.80 4.20 -11.85
CA LEU A 45 -8.45 3.24 -12.73
C LEU A 45 -9.33 3.98 -13.75
N THR A 46 -9.04 3.78 -15.02
CA THR A 46 -9.92 4.23 -16.09
C THR A 46 -11.24 3.49 -16.02
N ASN A 47 -12.36 4.19 -16.26
CA ASN A 47 -13.71 3.63 -16.21
C ASN A 47 -14.11 3.05 -14.84
N SER A 48 -13.61 3.63 -13.74
CA SER A 48 -13.91 3.21 -12.37
C SER A 48 -15.40 3.32 -11.99
N LYS A 49 -16.18 4.21 -12.61
CA LYS A 49 -17.57 4.51 -12.21
C LYS A 49 -18.48 3.29 -12.10
N GLU A 50 -18.51 2.43 -13.12
CA GLU A 50 -19.36 1.23 -13.07
C GLU A 50 -18.83 0.20 -12.09
N LEU A 51 -17.51 0.05 -11.98
CA LEU A 51 -16.88 -0.79 -10.98
C LEU A 51 -17.23 -0.30 -9.57
N ASN A 52 -17.06 0.99 -9.30
CA ASN A 52 -17.35 1.58 -8.00
C ASN A 52 -18.83 1.44 -7.61
N LYS A 53 -19.74 1.67 -8.54
CA LYS A 53 -21.18 1.45 -8.33
C LYS A 53 -21.50 0.00 -7.97
N HIS A 54 -20.90 -0.95 -8.68
CA HIS A 54 -21.04 -2.37 -8.40
C HIS A 54 -20.50 -2.72 -7.01
N LEU A 55 -19.25 -2.34 -6.71
CA LEU A 55 -18.58 -2.62 -5.44
C LEU A 55 -19.34 -1.99 -4.26
N LEU A 56 -19.71 -0.72 -4.37
CA LEU A 56 -20.45 -0.01 -3.33
C LEU A 56 -21.76 -0.73 -2.97
N LYS A 57 -22.54 -1.13 -4.00
CA LYS A 57 -23.78 -1.89 -3.81
C LYS A 57 -23.56 -3.16 -3.01
N HIS A 58 -22.53 -3.92 -3.36
CA HIS A 58 -22.25 -5.21 -2.71
C HIS A 58 -21.68 -5.05 -1.30
N ILE A 59 -20.82 -4.06 -1.07
CA ILE A 59 -20.27 -3.75 0.25
C ILE A 59 -21.37 -3.30 1.21
N LEU A 60 -22.26 -2.40 0.79
CA LEU A 60 -23.36 -1.96 1.63
C LEU A 60 -24.36 -3.09 1.93
N LYS A 61 -24.60 -3.99 0.98
CA LYS A 61 -25.40 -5.19 1.22
C LYS A 61 -24.71 -6.13 2.21
N TRP A 62 -23.39 -6.30 2.12
CA TRP A 62 -22.62 -7.10 3.09
C TRP A 62 -22.70 -6.48 4.47
N LYS A 63 -22.42 -5.18 4.61
CA LYS A 63 -22.54 -4.45 5.86
C LYS A 63 -23.91 -4.60 6.51
N LYS A 64 -25.00 -4.56 5.73
CA LYS A 64 -26.36 -4.75 6.25
C LYS A 64 -26.61 -6.16 6.82
N ARG A 65 -25.89 -7.18 6.32
CA ARG A 65 -26.00 -8.58 6.82
C ARG A 65 -25.10 -8.85 8.01
N ASP A 66 -24.02 -8.09 8.11
CA ASP A 66 -22.99 -8.20 9.16
C ASP A 66 -22.74 -6.81 9.73
N GLU A 67 -23.71 -6.27 10.46
CA GLU A 67 -23.65 -4.90 11.01
C GLU A 67 -22.52 -4.73 12.01
N LYS A 68 -22.14 -5.78 12.72
CA LYS A 68 -21.08 -5.77 13.71
C LYS A 68 -19.71 -5.63 13.05
N GLY A 69 -19.46 -6.34 11.96
CA GLY A 69 -18.16 -6.41 11.32
C GLY A 69 -17.04 -6.90 12.24
N ILE A 70 -15.82 -6.53 11.92
CA ILE A 70 -14.61 -6.89 12.69
C ILE A 70 -13.97 -5.62 13.26
N VAL A 71 -13.48 -5.70 14.50
CA VAL A 71 -12.69 -4.63 15.11
C VAL A 71 -11.21 -4.90 14.90
N ARG A 72 -10.51 -3.97 14.24
CA ARG A 72 -9.08 -3.97 13.98
C ARG A 72 -8.50 -2.58 14.27
N SER A 73 -7.94 -1.92 13.27
CA SER A 73 -7.50 -0.53 13.37
C SER A 73 -8.65 0.48 13.31
N ASN A 74 -9.82 0.07 12.85
CA ASN A 74 -11.00 0.92 12.68
C ASN A 74 -11.54 1.46 14.00
N SER A 75 -11.88 2.75 14.01
CA SER A 75 -12.60 3.44 15.07
C SER A 75 -13.84 4.09 14.49
N LEU A 76 -15.02 3.81 15.04
CA LEU A 76 -16.34 4.28 14.59
C LEU A 76 -16.69 3.91 13.14
N GLY A 77 -15.88 3.14 12.46
CA GLY A 77 -16.11 2.63 11.12
C GLY A 77 -16.42 1.14 11.11
N TRP A 78 -17.08 0.67 10.05
CA TRP A 78 -17.30 -0.76 9.84
C TRP A 78 -16.16 -1.36 9.02
N HIS A 79 -15.72 -2.56 9.38
CA HIS A 79 -14.68 -3.35 8.72
C HIS A 79 -15.24 -4.75 8.43
N SER A 80 -15.18 -5.19 7.18
CA SER A 80 -15.63 -6.53 6.81
C SER A 80 -14.69 -7.64 7.27
N ALA A 81 -15.08 -8.90 7.10
CA ALA A 81 -14.14 -10.00 7.09
C ALA A 81 -13.09 -9.83 5.98
N VAL A 82 -11.93 -10.49 6.14
CA VAL A 82 -10.74 -10.28 5.28
C VAL A 82 -10.71 -11.17 4.03
N ASP A 83 -11.77 -11.89 3.77
CA ASP A 83 -11.95 -12.86 2.67
C ASP A 83 -12.56 -12.27 1.39
N MET A 84 -12.60 -10.95 1.28
CA MET A 84 -13.25 -10.24 0.18
C MET A 84 -12.74 -10.69 -1.20
N HIS A 85 -11.45 -10.98 -1.32
CA HIS A 85 -10.81 -11.44 -2.56
C HIS A 85 -11.27 -12.84 -3.03
N HIS A 86 -11.90 -13.64 -2.18
CA HIS A 86 -12.47 -14.94 -2.55
C HIS A 86 -13.91 -14.84 -3.06
N ARG A 87 -14.58 -13.70 -2.86
CA ARG A 87 -16.00 -13.53 -3.22
C ARG A 87 -16.16 -13.09 -4.67
N LYS A 88 -17.14 -13.69 -5.35
CA LYS A 88 -17.37 -13.47 -6.79
C LYS A 88 -17.63 -12.01 -7.15
N GLU A 89 -18.33 -11.30 -6.30
CA GLU A 89 -18.71 -9.90 -6.50
C GLU A 89 -17.51 -8.96 -6.62
N TYR A 90 -16.38 -9.31 -6.03
CA TYR A 90 -15.19 -8.47 -5.98
C TYR A 90 -14.08 -8.88 -6.96
N GLN A 91 -14.29 -9.95 -7.71
CA GLN A 91 -13.32 -10.42 -8.72
C GLN A 91 -12.95 -9.36 -9.78
N PRO A 92 -13.85 -8.46 -10.21
CA PRO A 92 -13.45 -7.38 -11.11
C PRO A 92 -12.37 -6.48 -10.52
N LEU A 93 -12.47 -6.11 -9.23
CA LEU A 93 -11.44 -5.33 -8.55
C LEU A 93 -10.15 -6.13 -8.37
N VAL A 94 -10.25 -7.39 -7.96
CA VAL A 94 -9.09 -8.28 -7.80
C VAL A 94 -8.26 -8.35 -9.08
N LYS A 95 -8.90 -8.44 -10.25
CA LYS A 95 -8.21 -8.43 -11.55
C LYS A 95 -7.42 -7.13 -11.80
N GLU A 96 -8.00 -5.98 -11.45
CA GLU A 96 -7.30 -4.69 -11.60
C GLU A 96 -6.12 -4.57 -10.62
N LEU A 97 -6.27 -5.07 -9.40
CA LEU A 97 -5.17 -5.11 -8.41
C LEU A 97 -4.01 -5.97 -8.91
N PHE A 98 -4.26 -7.14 -9.48
CA PHE A 98 -3.21 -7.99 -10.06
C PHE A 98 -2.50 -7.31 -11.23
N LYS A 99 -3.22 -6.62 -12.12
CA LYS A 99 -2.59 -5.84 -13.20
C LYS A 99 -1.64 -4.76 -12.64
N MET A 100 -2.06 -4.05 -11.60
CA MET A 100 -1.21 -3.06 -10.94
C MET A 100 0.02 -3.72 -10.29
N GLN A 101 -0.13 -4.85 -9.63
CA GLN A 101 0.97 -5.60 -9.04
C GLN A 101 1.98 -6.07 -10.09
N GLU A 102 1.53 -6.55 -11.24
CA GLU A 102 2.41 -6.90 -12.35
C GLU A 102 3.24 -5.72 -12.85
N GLU A 103 2.63 -4.52 -12.93
CA GLU A 103 3.34 -3.30 -13.28
C GLU A 103 4.40 -2.92 -12.22
N ILE A 104 4.06 -3.04 -10.93
CA ILE A 104 4.98 -2.80 -9.83
C ILE A 104 6.13 -3.80 -9.89
N TYR A 105 5.86 -5.09 -10.08
CA TYR A 105 6.87 -6.13 -10.15
C TYR A 105 7.90 -5.87 -11.26
N LYS A 106 7.43 -5.39 -12.42
CA LYS A 106 8.31 -4.99 -13.53
C LYS A 106 9.18 -3.79 -13.17
N ARG A 107 8.61 -2.79 -12.47
CA ARG A 107 9.35 -1.59 -12.04
C ARG A 107 10.40 -1.89 -10.99
N GLU A 108 10.06 -2.75 -10.03
CA GLU A 108 10.92 -3.16 -8.92
C GLU A 108 11.90 -4.29 -9.31
N SER A 109 11.93 -4.65 -10.59
CA SER A 109 12.83 -5.71 -11.11
C SER A 109 12.70 -7.04 -10.37
N TYR A 110 11.49 -7.41 -9.96
CA TYR A 110 11.26 -8.72 -9.34
C TYR A 110 11.54 -9.86 -10.32
N HIS A 111 11.97 -10.98 -9.76
CA HIS A 111 12.29 -12.14 -10.58
C HIS A 111 11.07 -12.57 -11.44
N PRO A 112 11.24 -12.85 -12.75
CA PRO A 112 10.13 -13.13 -13.66
C PRO A 112 9.22 -14.30 -13.27
N ASN A 113 9.73 -15.22 -12.46
CA ASN A 113 8.97 -16.36 -11.94
C ASN A 113 8.26 -16.06 -10.61
N THR A 114 8.25 -14.82 -10.17
CA THR A 114 7.54 -14.40 -8.96
C THR A 114 6.11 -14.04 -9.34
N GLU A 115 5.15 -14.73 -8.74
CA GLU A 115 3.73 -14.46 -8.95
C GLU A 115 3.17 -13.67 -7.77
N PRO A 116 2.39 -12.61 -8.00
CA PRO A 116 1.71 -11.89 -6.93
C PRO A 116 0.64 -12.78 -6.29
N MET A 117 0.49 -12.68 -4.98
CA MET A 117 -0.55 -13.35 -4.22
C MET A 117 -1.29 -12.31 -3.37
N LEU A 118 -2.61 -12.36 -3.41
CA LEU A 118 -3.46 -11.52 -2.57
C LEU A 118 -3.87 -12.34 -1.33
N ASP A 119 -3.25 -12.05 -0.20
CA ASP A 119 -3.45 -12.79 1.05
C ASP A 119 -4.73 -12.38 1.76
N ASN A 120 -4.95 -11.08 1.92
CA ASN A 120 -6.09 -10.52 2.62
C ASN A 120 -6.67 -9.33 1.85
N MET A 121 -7.99 -9.23 1.82
CA MET A 121 -8.70 -8.10 1.27
C MET A 121 -9.99 -7.85 2.04
N TRP A 122 -10.27 -6.62 2.37
CA TRP A 122 -11.46 -6.24 3.14
C TRP A 122 -12.01 -4.88 2.69
N ALA A 123 -13.22 -4.57 3.11
CA ALA A 123 -13.84 -3.27 2.92
C ALA A 123 -13.97 -2.52 4.23
N ASN A 124 -13.71 -1.22 4.19
CA ASN A 124 -14.02 -0.28 5.25
C ASN A 124 -15.18 0.63 4.82
N VAL A 125 -16.12 0.88 5.72
CA VAL A 125 -17.15 1.91 5.56
C VAL A 125 -17.02 2.89 6.71
N ASN A 126 -16.45 4.04 6.39
CA ASN A 126 -16.20 5.11 7.35
C ASN A 126 -17.29 6.18 7.26
N TYR A 127 -17.63 6.76 8.39
CA TYR A 127 -18.57 7.85 8.56
C TYR A 127 -17.82 9.09 9.06
N LYS A 128 -18.55 10.17 9.27
CA LYS A 128 -18.00 11.35 9.94
C LYS A 128 -17.38 10.94 11.28
N TYR A 129 -16.16 11.38 11.51
CA TYR A 129 -15.33 11.04 12.68
C TYR A 129 -14.82 9.58 12.77
N SER A 130 -15.09 8.75 11.76
CA SER A 130 -14.42 7.45 11.70
C SER A 130 -12.96 7.60 11.31
N SER A 131 -12.12 6.72 11.83
CA SER A 131 -10.71 6.69 11.50
C SER A 131 -10.16 5.26 11.55
N ASN A 132 -8.98 5.08 10.98
CA ASN A 132 -8.17 3.90 11.19
C ASN A 132 -6.88 4.31 11.89
N LYS A 133 -6.56 3.64 13.00
CA LYS A 133 -5.33 3.89 13.74
C LYS A 133 -4.12 3.58 12.87
N ASN A 134 -3.01 4.29 13.10
CA ASN A 134 -1.75 3.97 12.45
C ASN A 134 -1.33 2.53 12.77
N HIS A 135 -0.98 1.76 11.77
CA HIS A 135 -0.66 0.34 11.88
C HIS A 135 0.18 -0.14 10.70
N VAL A 136 0.76 -1.32 10.86
CA VAL A 136 1.52 -2.03 9.82
C VAL A 136 0.84 -3.36 9.49
N HIS A 137 1.20 -3.96 8.37
CA HIS A 137 0.74 -5.28 7.93
C HIS A 137 1.91 -6.28 7.94
N PRO A 138 2.20 -6.91 9.09
CA PRO A 138 3.31 -7.86 9.18
C PRO A 138 3.12 -9.03 8.21
N GLY A 139 4.18 -9.41 7.49
CA GLY A 139 4.15 -10.48 6.51
C GLY A 139 3.69 -10.06 5.11
N ALA A 140 3.08 -8.89 4.94
CA ALA A 140 2.73 -8.37 3.63
C ALA A 140 3.92 -7.60 3.03
N GLN A 141 4.29 -7.94 1.80
CA GLN A 141 5.28 -7.20 1.05
C GLN A 141 4.72 -5.88 0.52
N TRP A 142 3.44 -5.90 0.13
CA TRP A 142 2.70 -4.74 -0.35
C TRP A 142 1.36 -4.63 0.38
N SER A 143 1.00 -3.41 0.73
CA SER A 143 -0.33 -3.05 1.21
C SER A 143 -0.90 -1.95 0.32
N GLY A 144 -2.20 -2.00 0.07
CA GLY A 144 -2.85 -1.02 -0.79
C GLY A 144 -4.24 -0.63 -0.32
N VAL A 145 -4.70 0.53 -0.79
CA VAL A 145 -6.06 1.02 -0.56
C VAL A 145 -6.65 1.42 -1.91
N TYR A 146 -7.88 0.99 -2.16
CA TYR A 146 -8.68 1.44 -3.29
C TYR A 146 -9.92 2.20 -2.79
N TYR A 147 -10.10 3.43 -3.26
CA TYR A 147 -11.21 4.28 -2.87
C TYR A 147 -12.38 4.12 -3.83
N ILE A 148 -13.48 3.54 -3.32
CA ILE A 148 -14.72 3.31 -4.07
C ILE A 148 -15.62 4.53 -4.01
N LYS A 149 -15.58 5.26 -2.90
CA LYS A 149 -16.31 6.50 -2.68
C LYS A 149 -15.51 7.41 -1.76
N ALA A 150 -15.19 8.59 -2.24
CA ALA A 150 -14.41 9.60 -1.54
C ALA A 150 -15.07 10.99 -1.69
N PRO A 151 -16.11 11.30 -0.91
CA PRO A 151 -16.75 12.62 -0.96
C PRO A 151 -15.79 13.71 -0.49
N VAL A 152 -16.04 14.94 -0.90
CA VAL A 152 -15.27 16.11 -0.44
C VAL A 152 -15.18 16.13 1.08
N ASN A 153 -13.99 16.42 1.60
CA ASN A 153 -13.67 16.39 3.05
C ASN A 153 -13.84 15.00 3.72
N CYS A 154 -13.62 13.93 2.98
CA CYS A 154 -13.68 12.56 3.53
C CYS A 154 -12.47 12.19 4.41
N GLY A 155 -11.50 13.09 4.58
CA GLY A 155 -10.24 12.83 5.27
C GLY A 155 -9.12 12.42 4.32
N HIS A 156 -7.99 12.02 4.89
CA HIS A 156 -6.77 11.69 4.15
C HIS A 156 -6.26 10.31 4.53
N ILE A 157 -5.50 9.69 3.65
CA ILE A 157 -4.61 8.58 4.00
C ILE A 157 -3.26 9.17 4.43
N TRP A 158 -2.75 8.71 5.57
CA TRP A 158 -1.48 9.14 6.13
C TRP A 158 -0.47 8.03 6.12
N PHE A 159 0.76 8.35 5.71
CA PHE A 159 1.91 7.45 5.81
C PHE A 159 2.94 8.10 6.72
N THR A 160 3.31 7.38 7.78
CA THR A 160 4.33 7.80 8.74
C THR A 160 5.65 7.14 8.40
N ASP A 161 6.76 7.89 8.45
CA ASP A 161 8.09 7.34 8.21
C ASP A 161 8.38 6.21 9.22
N PRO A 162 8.64 4.98 8.77
CA PRO A 162 8.97 3.87 9.66
C PRO A 162 10.34 4.01 10.34
N CYS A 163 11.21 4.90 9.82
CA CYS A 163 12.55 5.14 10.34
C CYS A 163 12.55 6.26 11.41
N GLY A 164 11.83 6.06 12.50
CA GLY A 164 11.65 7.06 13.57
C GLY A 164 12.93 7.65 14.15
N GLN A 165 14.05 6.93 14.12
CA GLN A 165 15.34 7.41 14.62
C GLN A 165 15.84 8.67 13.90
N ARG A 166 15.55 8.83 12.62
CA ARG A 166 15.92 10.02 11.84
C ARG A 166 15.30 11.32 12.37
N HIS A 167 14.30 11.22 13.23
CA HIS A 167 13.53 12.37 13.71
C HIS A 167 13.78 12.67 15.19
N MET A 168 14.71 11.96 15.85
CA MET A 168 14.97 12.16 17.27
C MET A 168 15.73 13.46 17.54
N ASP A 169 16.67 13.83 16.65
CA ASP A 169 17.53 15.00 16.81
C ASP A 169 17.48 15.87 15.54
N LEU A 170 16.35 16.50 15.30
CA LEU A 170 16.22 17.44 14.17
C LEU A 170 16.79 18.80 14.56
N PRO A 171 17.60 19.44 13.68
CA PRO A 171 18.03 20.80 13.88
C PRO A 171 16.83 21.75 13.85
N VAL A 172 16.99 22.92 14.46
CA VAL A 172 16.01 24.01 14.30
C VAL A 172 16.00 24.44 12.83
N MET A 173 14.85 24.28 12.20
CA MET A 173 14.67 24.62 10.79
C MET A 173 14.22 26.06 10.64
N ASP A 174 14.61 26.68 9.53
CA ASP A 174 14.14 28.01 9.12
C ASP A 174 12.60 27.93 8.86
N PRO A 175 11.77 28.67 9.63
CA PRO A 175 10.32 28.59 9.50
C PRO A 175 9.80 29.17 8.18
N ASP A 176 10.59 30.04 7.53
CA ASP A 176 10.21 30.72 6.28
C ASP A 176 10.60 29.92 5.02
N LYS A 177 11.26 28.78 5.19
CA LYS A 177 11.67 27.91 4.10
C LYS A 177 10.93 26.58 4.08
N PRO A 178 10.62 26.04 2.88
CA PRO A 178 10.02 24.72 2.79
C PRO A 178 10.98 23.67 3.36
N LYS A 179 10.45 22.82 4.23
CA LYS A 179 11.20 21.72 4.80
C LYS A 179 11.56 20.69 3.74
N PRO A 180 12.84 20.32 3.57
CA PRO A 180 13.23 19.29 2.62
C PRO A 180 12.51 17.96 2.85
N ILE A 181 12.15 17.27 1.78
CA ILE A 181 11.30 16.08 1.81
C ILE A 181 11.87 14.97 2.71
N HIS A 182 13.18 14.82 2.79
CA HIS A 182 13.84 13.80 3.62
C HIS A 182 13.74 14.04 5.13
N TYR A 183 13.19 15.20 5.55
CA TYR A 183 12.84 15.48 6.94
C TYR A 183 11.34 15.36 7.23
N TRP A 184 10.54 14.99 6.25
CA TRP A 184 9.12 14.79 6.49
C TRP A 184 8.91 13.51 7.31
N ARG A 185 8.12 13.63 8.36
CA ARG A 185 7.73 12.49 9.20
C ARG A 185 6.50 11.79 8.66
N GLU A 186 5.66 12.54 7.99
CA GLU A 186 4.37 12.09 7.51
C GLU A 186 4.09 12.69 6.15
N VAL A 187 3.49 11.90 5.30
CA VAL A 187 2.89 12.34 4.04
C VAL A 187 1.43 11.91 3.99
N HIS A 188 0.60 12.71 3.38
CA HIS A 188 -0.80 12.39 3.24
C HIS A 188 -1.30 12.66 1.84
N TYR A 189 -2.33 11.92 1.45
CA TYR A 189 -3.01 12.09 0.18
C TYR A 189 -4.50 12.23 0.42
N GLU A 190 -5.12 13.16 -0.30
CA GLU A 190 -6.57 13.23 -0.38
C GLU A 190 -7.08 12.13 -1.32
N PRO A 191 -8.01 11.27 -0.87
CA PRO A 191 -8.55 10.23 -1.71
C PRO A 191 -9.39 10.81 -2.84
N ILE A 192 -9.30 10.19 -4.01
CA ILE A 192 -10.12 10.48 -5.19
C ILE A 192 -10.91 9.21 -5.53
N GLU A 193 -12.16 9.42 -5.95
CA GLU A 193 -13.10 8.36 -6.34
C GLU A 193 -12.88 7.91 -7.80
#